data_cc2632903fdfa7f8a164603ebcabc1ec
#
_entry.id   cc2632903fdfa7f8a164603ebcabc1ec
#
_cell.length_a   1.000
_cell.length_b   1.000
_cell.length_c   1.000
_cell.angle_alpha   90.00
_cell.angle_beta   90.00
_cell.angle_gamma   90.00
#
_symmetry.space_group_name_H-M   'P 1'
#
loop_
_entity.id
_entity.type
_entity.pdbx_description
1 polymer ?
#
loop_
_entity_poly.entity_id
_entity_poly.type
_entity_poly.pdbx_seq_one_letter_code
_entity_poly.pdbx_strand_id
1 'polypeptide(L)'
;MRLVIVSNRVTIPERSEKAAAGGLAVALREALEKQGGLWFGWSGNVREATSAPNVVERGNVTYAVTDLTEAERQSYYLGFSNRALWPLMHYRLGLTEFSRTDYAGYLAVNRRFAKALIGLLRPDDIIWIHDYHLIPLAAELRRRGVGNRIGYFHHIPWPPAEVFGALPFASTLASTVAAYDLVGLQTQTDVANLMGCLVAMCGASINGSRLRVGRRQTQVQAFPIGIDVEAFRKLAAASVRSATTPLKATRQSLGERKLVVGVDRLDYSKGIVQRLEAFGHFLRTHPDQRGRVGLLQIAPPSRSDVPEYAELDRQS
;
A
#
# COMPACT_ATOMS: atom_id res chain seq x y z
N MET A 1 -8.82 16.37 -19.57
CA MET A 1 -8.23 16.09 -18.24
C MET A 1 -8.10 14.59 -18.11
N ARG A 2 -6.87 14.06 -18.04
CA ARG A 2 -6.56 12.64 -17.93
C ARG A 2 -6.11 12.32 -16.51
N LEU A 3 -6.52 11.17 -15.96
CA LEU A 3 -6.03 10.67 -14.68
C LEU A 3 -4.72 9.91 -14.88
N VAL A 4 -3.70 10.25 -14.09
CA VAL A 4 -2.40 9.57 -14.06
C VAL A 4 -2.22 8.98 -12.67
N ILE A 5 -2.36 7.67 -12.56
CA ILE A 5 -2.13 6.93 -11.31
C ILE A 5 -0.67 6.51 -11.23
N VAL A 6 -0.07 6.71 -10.06
CA VAL A 6 1.29 6.26 -9.76
C VAL A 6 1.27 5.39 -8.52
N SER A 7 1.71 4.14 -8.65
CA SER A 7 1.83 3.21 -7.54
C SER A 7 3.16 2.49 -7.55
N ASN A 8 3.56 1.92 -6.41
CA ASN A 8 4.82 1.20 -6.32
C ASN A 8 4.92 0.10 -7.38
N ARG A 9 3.88 -0.75 -7.50
CA ARG A 9 3.87 -1.88 -8.42
C ARG A 9 2.68 -1.81 -9.37
N VAL A 10 2.92 -2.06 -10.66
CA VAL A 10 1.91 -2.09 -11.71
C VAL A 10 2.05 -3.37 -12.50
N THR A 11 0.99 -4.16 -12.58
CA THR A 11 0.93 -5.36 -13.41
C THR A 11 0.12 -5.06 -14.66
N ILE A 12 0.73 -5.24 -15.83
CA ILE A 12 0.00 -5.14 -17.10
C ILE A 12 -0.87 -6.39 -17.24
N PRO A 13 -2.21 -6.27 -17.36
CA PRO A 13 -3.07 -7.44 -17.48
C PRO A 13 -2.81 -8.17 -18.80
N GLU A 14 -2.68 -9.48 -18.75
CA GLU A 14 -2.68 -10.32 -19.93
C GLU A 14 -4.10 -10.40 -20.53
N ARG A 15 -4.20 -10.68 -21.84
CA ARG A 15 -5.52 -10.67 -22.56
C ARG A 15 -6.55 -11.64 -22.00
N SER A 16 -6.14 -12.63 -21.20
CA SER A 16 -6.99 -13.72 -20.66
C SER A 16 -7.04 -13.79 -19.13
N GLU A 17 -6.31 -12.97 -18.38
CA GLU A 17 -6.22 -13.12 -16.92
C GLU A 17 -7.31 -12.36 -16.16
N LYS A 18 -7.97 -13.08 -15.25
CA LYS A 18 -8.75 -12.51 -14.15
C LYS A 18 -7.82 -11.74 -13.21
N ALA A 19 -8.31 -10.61 -12.74
CA ALA A 19 -7.59 -9.59 -11.96
C ALA A 19 -6.52 -10.12 -10.98
N ALA A 20 -5.33 -9.52 -11.01
CA ALA A 20 -4.29 -9.72 -10.00
C ALA A 20 -4.83 -9.45 -8.59
N ALA A 21 -4.43 -10.29 -7.62
CA ALA A 21 -4.86 -10.18 -6.23
C ALA A 21 -4.27 -8.92 -5.55
N GLY A 22 -5.14 -8.08 -4.98
CA GLY A 22 -4.77 -6.92 -4.17
C GLY A 22 -5.87 -5.85 -4.21
N GLY A 23 -6.45 -5.51 -3.06
CA GLY A 23 -7.59 -4.58 -2.99
C GLY A 23 -7.32 -3.22 -3.65
N LEU A 24 -6.11 -2.66 -3.48
CA LEU A 24 -5.71 -1.42 -4.13
C LEU A 24 -5.69 -1.55 -5.66
N ALA A 25 -5.08 -2.61 -6.19
CA ALA A 25 -4.97 -2.82 -7.63
C ALA A 25 -6.34 -2.99 -8.29
N VAL A 26 -7.28 -3.66 -7.62
CA VAL A 26 -8.66 -3.83 -8.09
C VAL A 26 -9.39 -2.49 -8.13
N ALA A 27 -9.37 -1.72 -7.03
CA ALA A 27 -10.06 -0.43 -6.95
C ALA A 27 -9.52 0.59 -7.96
N LEU A 28 -8.19 0.67 -8.13
CA LEU A 28 -7.57 1.59 -9.09
C LEU A 28 -7.84 1.17 -10.55
N ARG A 29 -7.87 -0.13 -10.82
CA ARG A 29 -8.20 -0.64 -12.14
C ARG A 29 -9.63 -0.27 -12.54
N GLU A 30 -10.60 -0.50 -11.66
CA GLU A 30 -12.00 -0.15 -11.91
C GLU A 30 -12.18 1.34 -12.19
N ALA A 31 -11.47 2.22 -11.44
CA ALA A 31 -11.49 3.66 -11.67
C ALA A 31 -10.93 4.02 -13.06
N LEU A 32 -9.80 3.42 -13.45
CA LEU A 32 -9.17 3.68 -14.75
C LEU A 32 -9.96 3.07 -15.92
N GLU A 33 -10.54 1.88 -15.76
CA GLU A 33 -11.36 1.26 -16.82
C GLU A 33 -12.59 2.10 -17.14
N LYS A 34 -13.17 2.78 -16.13
CA LYS A 34 -14.33 3.67 -16.33
C LYS A 34 -13.96 5.01 -16.97
N GLN A 35 -12.83 5.60 -16.59
CA GLN A 35 -12.48 6.98 -16.98
C GLN A 35 -11.38 7.06 -18.05
N GLY A 36 -10.63 5.98 -18.26
CA GLY A 36 -9.39 6.00 -19.01
C GLY A 36 -8.25 6.67 -18.22
N GLY A 37 -7.02 6.50 -18.69
CA GLY A 37 -5.89 7.17 -18.05
C GLY A 37 -4.56 6.48 -18.24
N LEU A 38 -3.58 6.90 -17.43
CA LEU A 38 -2.24 6.34 -17.38
C LEU A 38 -2.00 5.71 -16.01
N TRP A 39 -1.43 4.50 -15.98
CA TRP A 39 -0.95 3.88 -14.75
C TRP A 39 0.54 3.62 -14.83
N PHE A 40 1.30 4.33 -13.98
CA PHE A 40 2.76 4.27 -13.95
C PHE A 40 3.27 3.61 -12.67
N GLY A 41 4.34 2.81 -12.79
CA GLY A 41 5.04 2.23 -11.64
C GLY A 41 6.07 1.17 -12.00
N TRP A 42 6.54 0.44 -10.99
CA TRP A 42 7.44 -0.70 -11.15
C TRP A 42 6.69 -1.91 -11.72
N SER A 43 7.28 -2.58 -12.71
CA SER A 43 6.74 -3.82 -13.32
C SER A 43 6.70 -5.01 -12.36
N GLY A 44 7.52 -4.99 -11.32
CA GLY A 44 7.83 -6.12 -10.44
C GLY A 44 9.06 -6.92 -10.87
N ASN A 45 9.63 -6.63 -12.04
CA ASN A 45 10.83 -7.29 -12.53
C ASN A 45 12.10 -6.56 -12.08
N VAL A 46 13.17 -7.35 -12.01
CA VAL A 46 14.52 -6.85 -11.76
C VAL A 46 15.36 -7.07 -13.02
N ARG A 47 16.16 -6.08 -13.39
CA ARG A 47 17.04 -6.09 -14.54
C ARG A 47 18.44 -5.61 -14.16
N GLU A 48 19.43 -5.94 -14.95
CA GLU A 48 20.82 -5.45 -14.73
C GLU A 48 20.93 -3.93 -14.87
N ALA A 49 20.16 -3.35 -15.78
CA ALA A 49 20.14 -1.91 -16.01
C ALA A 49 18.69 -1.39 -16.14
N THR A 50 18.50 -0.13 -15.79
CA THR A 50 17.22 0.55 -15.97
C THR A 50 17.07 1.05 -17.40
N SER A 51 15.86 0.95 -17.94
CA SER A 51 15.48 1.44 -19.26
C SER A 51 14.38 2.49 -19.18
N ALA A 52 14.04 3.09 -20.31
CA ALA A 52 12.82 3.88 -20.46
C ALA A 52 11.59 3.02 -20.10
N PRO A 53 10.50 3.63 -19.62
CA PRO A 53 9.28 2.90 -19.30
C PRO A 53 8.76 2.12 -20.52
N ASN A 54 8.39 0.86 -20.29
CA ASN A 54 7.63 0.09 -21.26
C ASN A 54 6.18 0.56 -21.23
N VAL A 55 5.68 1.09 -22.33
CA VAL A 55 4.34 1.66 -22.45
C VAL A 55 3.46 0.73 -23.27
N VAL A 56 2.35 0.29 -22.69
CA VAL A 56 1.41 -0.66 -23.31
C VAL A 56 -0.02 -0.17 -23.13
N GLU A 57 -0.79 -0.12 -24.21
CA GLU A 57 -2.21 0.20 -24.15
C GLU A 57 -3.05 -1.07 -24.00
N ARG A 58 -4.04 -1.01 -23.10
CA ARG A 58 -5.05 -2.05 -22.89
C ARG A 58 -6.42 -1.38 -22.69
N GLY A 59 -7.29 -1.50 -23.69
CA GLY A 59 -8.55 -0.77 -23.71
C GLY A 59 -8.32 0.73 -23.68
N ASN A 60 -8.92 1.43 -22.73
CA ASN A 60 -8.76 2.87 -22.52
C ASN A 60 -7.67 3.24 -21.49
N VAL A 61 -6.90 2.25 -21.00
CA VAL A 61 -5.83 2.44 -20.02
C VAL A 61 -4.46 2.29 -20.67
N THR A 62 -3.60 3.26 -20.47
CA THR A 62 -2.17 3.19 -20.82
C THR A 62 -1.40 2.74 -19.58
N TYR A 63 -0.71 1.62 -19.67
CA TYR A 63 0.20 1.12 -18.63
C TYR A 63 1.61 1.52 -19.00
N ALA A 64 2.32 2.16 -18.08
CA ALA A 64 3.72 2.52 -18.24
C ALA A 64 4.52 1.94 -17.07
N VAL A 65 5.35 0.94 -17.34
CA VAL A 65 6.09 0.25 -16.29
C VAL A 65 7.59 0.37 -16.48
N THR A 66 8.32 0.48 -15.38
CA THR A 66 9.78 0.50 -15.37
C THR A 66 10.29 -0.62 -14.46
N ASP A 67 11.42 -1.23 -14.84
CA ASP A 67 12.07 -2.25 -14.02
C ASP A 67 12.98 -1.59 -12.97
N LEU A 68 13.27 -2.30 -11.87
CA LEU A 68 14.30 -1.92 -10.91
C LEU A 68 15.58 -2.71 -11.18
N THR A 69 16.71 -2.16 -10.79
CA THR A 69 17.93 -2.96 -10.61
C THR A 69 17.86 -3.72 -9.29
N GLU A 70 18.71 -4.75 -9.11
CA GLU A 70 18.76 -5.45 -7.82
C GLU A 70 19.16 -4.52 -6.69
N ALA A 71 20.10 -3.60 -6.91
CA ALA A 71 20.50 -2.59 -5.92
C ALA A 71 19.33 -1.66 -5.54
N GLU A 72 18.51 -1.24 -6.51
CA GLU A 72 17.30 -0.46 -6.24
C GLU A 72 16.24 -1.29 -5.50
N ARG A 73 16.01 -2.55 -5.89
CA ARG A 73 15.11 -3.45 -5.17
C ARG A 73 15.52 -3.61 -3.71
N GLN A 74 16.82 -3.84 -3.46
CA GLN A 74 17.36 -4.00 -2.12
C GLN A 74 17.22 -2.73 -1.28
N SER A 75 17.64 -1.57 -1.79
CA SER A 75 17.65 -0.34 -0.98
C SER A 75 16.26 0.34 -0.90
N TYR A 76 15.54 0.46 -2.01
CA TYR A 76 14.25 1.15 -2.07
C TYR A 76 13.12 0.29 -1.52
N TYR A 77 12.95 -0.93 -2.05
CA TYR A 77 11.77 -1.75 -1.75
C TYR A 77 11.97 -2.57 -0.48
N LEU A 78 12.97 -3.45 -0.43
CA LEU A 78 13.19 -4.31 0.74
C LEU A 78 13.76 -3.50 1.91
N GLY A 79 14.67 -2.59 1.65
CA GLY A 79 15.32 -1.74 2.66
C GLY A 79 14.39 -0.69 3.22
N PHE A 80 14.46 0.54 2.69
CA PHE A 80 13.78 1.66 3.33
C PHE A 80 12.26 1.53 3.39
N SER A 81 11.61 1.01 2.33
CA SER A 81 10.15 0.86 2.35
C SER A 81 9.69 -0.22 3.34
N ASN A 82 10.29 -1.42 3.32
CA ASN A 82 9.74 -2.56 4.05
C ASN A 82 10.43 -2.86 5.38
N ARG A 83 11.74 -2.55 5.56
CA ARG A 83 12.44 -2.70 6.83
C ARG A 83 12.40 -1.46 7.70
N ALA A 84 12.22 -0.26 7.13
CA ALA A 84 12.11 0.96 7.91
C ALA A 84 10.68 1.49 7.97
N LEU A 85 10.08 1.94 6.86
CA LEU A 85 8.79 2.62 6.88
C LEU A 85 7.63 1.70 7.27
N TRP A 86 7.55 0.50 6.73
CA TRP A 86 6.44 -0.40 7.02
C TRP A 86 6.29 -0.72 8.51
N PRO A 87 7.31 -1.21 9.23
CA PRO A 87 7.16 -1.47 10.67
C PRO A 87 6.96 -0.18 11.48
N LEU A 88 7.65 0.92 11.16
CA LEU A 88 7.45 2.21 11.82
C LEU A 88 5.99 2.66 11.74
N MET A 89 5.41 2.67 10.53
CA MET A 89 4.02 3.08 10.29
C MET A 89 3.00 2.15 10.99
N HIS A 90 3.38 0.90 11.27
CA HIS A 90 2.56 -0.06 12.02
C HIS A 90 2.91 -0.13 13.51
N TYR A 91 3.60 0.88 14.06
CA TYR A 91 3.98 0.98 15.48
C TYR A 91 4.87 -0.18 15.98
N ARG A 92 5.61 -0.82 15.08
CA ARG A 92 6.51 -1.94 15.37
C ARG A 92 7.97 -1.46 15.40
N LEU A 93 8.26 -0.50 16.30
CA LEU A 93 9.60 0.11 16.41
C LEU A 93 10.71 -0.92 16.62
N GLY A 94 10.45 -1.99 17.37
CA GLY A 94 11.43 -3.06 17.60
C GLY A 94 11.79 -3.89 16.36
N LEU A 95 11.04 -3.74 15.26
CA LEU A 95 11.33 -4.36 13.95
C LEU A 95 11.85 -3.35 12.91
N THR A 96 12.05 -2.09 13.33
CA THR A 96 12.43 -1.01 12.42
C THR A 96 13.94 -0.95 12.27
N GLU A 97 14.44 -1.12 11.06
CA GLU A 97 15.87 -1.02 10.73
C GLU A 97 16.15 0.21 9.88
N PHE A 98 17.15 1.01 10.26
CA PHE A 98 17.55 2.23 9.55
C PHE A 98 18.89 2.06 8.88
N SER A 99 18.92 2.34 7.57
CA SER A 99 20.14 2.41 6.80
C SER A 99 20.18 3.70 5.97
N ARG A 100 21.31 4.44 6.06
CA ARG A 100 21.53 5.63 5.22
C ARG A 100 21.58 5.27 3.74
N THR A 101 22.13 4.11 3.41
CA THR A 101 22.21 3.60 2.04
C THR A 101 20.82 3.29 1.50
N ASP A 102 19.97 2.66 2.30
CA ASP A 102 18.59 2.35 1.92
C ASP A 102 17.75 3.61 1.70
N TYR A 103 17.91 4.61 2.60
CA TYR A 103 17.26 5.90 2.42
C TYR A 103 17.74 6.64 1.16
N ALA A 104 19.02 6.62 0.87
CA ALA A 104 19.57 7.20 -0.35
C ALA A 104 19.03 6.51 -1.60
N GLY A 105 18.93 5.18 -1.58
CA GLY A 105 18.31 4.38 -2.65
C GLY A 105 16.84 4.68 -2.83
N TYR A 106 16.09 4.81 -1.73
CA TYR A 106 14.67 5.21 -1.75
C TYR A 106 14.47 6.57 -2.44
N LEU A 107 15.29 7.55 -2.11
CA LEU A 107 15.25 8.85 -2.77
C LEU A 107 15.69 8.77 -4.24
N ALA A 108 16.70 7.94 -4.57
CA ALA A 108 17.18 7.77 -5.93
C ALA A 108 16.11 7.18 -6.86
N VAL A 109 15.39 6.15 -6.41
CA VAL A 109 14.28 5.56 -7.18
C VAL A 109 13.14 6.57 -7.36
N ASN A 110 12.76 7.32 -6.34
CA ASN A 110 11.74 8.37 -6.47
C ASN A 110 12.17 9.47 -7.46
N ARG A 111 13.45 9.86 -7.48
CA ARG A 111 13.99 10.80 -8.48
C ARG A 111 13.92 10.23 -9.90
N ARG A 112 14.26 8.96 -10.06
CA ARG A 112 14.19 8.26 -11.34
C ARG A 112 12.73 8.12 -11.84
N PHE A 113 11.81 7.77 -10.95
CA PHE A 113 10.37 7.70 -11.26
C PHE A 113 9.84 9.07 -11.71
N ALA A 114 10.20 10.15 -11.01
CA ALA A 114 9.84 11.50 -11.42
C ALA A 114 10.35 11.83 -12.83
N LYS A 115 11.63 11.53 -13.14
CA LYS A 115 12.22 11.76 -14.46
C LYS A 115 11.49 10.97 -15.56
N ALA A 116 11.18 9.71 -15.30
CA ALA A 116 10.48 8.85 -16.25
C ALA A 116 9.03 9.30 -16.48
N LEU A 117 8.33 9.67 -15.39
CA LEU A 117 6.93 10.08 -15.45
C LEU A 117 6.75 11.39 -16.23
N ILE A 118 7.63 12.36 -16.07
CA ILE A 118 7.54 13.67 -16.76
C ILE A 118 7.41 13.51 -18.27
N GLY A 119 8.14 12.58 -18.89
CA GLY A 119 8.04 12.31 -20.34
C GLY A 119 6.69 11.76 -20.80
N LEU A 120 5.82 11.37 -19.86
CA LEU A 120 4.50 10.79 -20.12
C LEU A 120 3.35 11.76 -19.79
N LEU A 121 3.65 12.87 -19.09
CA LEU A 121 2.64 13.82 -18.61
C LEU A 121 2.17 14.78 -19.71
N ARG A 122 0.90 15.17 -19.58
CA ARG A 122 0.28 16.27 -20.34
C ARG A 122 -0.03 17.43 -19.39
N PRO A 123 -0.10 18.67 -19.88
CA PRO A 123 -0.35 19.85 -19.03
C PRO A 123 -1.63 19.79 -18.20
N ASP A 124 -2.67 19.12 -18.71
CA ASP A 124 -4.00 19.00 -18.09
C ASP A 124 -4.20 17.72 -17.26
N ASP A 125 -3.16 16.91 -17.08
CA ASP A 125 -3.25 15.69 -16.26
C ASP A 125 -3.43 16.00 -14.78
N ILE A 126 -4.20 15.14 -14.10
CA ILE A 126 -4.21 15.04 -12.65
C ILE A 126 -3.39 13.82 -12.26
N ILE A 127 -2.39 14.02 -11.41
CA ILE A 127 -1.50 12.96 -10.93
C ILE A 127 -1.99 12.49 -9.56
N TRP A 128 -2.20 11.17 -9.40
CA TRP A 128 -2.62 10.56 -8.14
C TRP A 128 -1.61 9.50 -7.71
N ILE A 129 -0.82 9.83 -6.69
CA ILE A 129 0.30 9.03 -6.20
C ILE A 129 -0.16 8.22 -4.98
N HIS A 130 0.24 6.94 -4.95
CA HIS A 130 -0.20 6.00 -3.92
C HIS A 130 0.94 5.47 -3.08
N ASP A 131 0.73 5.56 -1.75
CA ASP A 131 1.34 4.81 -0.69
C ASP A 131 2.80 5.21 -0.33
N TYR A 132 3.25 4.71 0.82
CA TYR A 132 4.49 5.08 1.53
C TYR A 132 5.78 4.91 0.72
N HIS A 133 5.77 4.12 -0.31
CA HIS A 133 6.91 3.99 -1.23
C HIS A 133 7.24 5.28 -1.98
N LEU A 134 6.27 6.16 -2.14
CA LEU A 134 6.33 7.30 -3.05
C LEU A 134 6.12 8.66 -2.35
N ILE A 135 6.29 8.72 -1.02
CA ILE A 135 6.10 9.96 -0.24
C ILE A 135 6.85 11.16 -0.86
N PRO A 136 8.14 11.06 -1.29
CA PRO A 136 8.87 12.21 -1.81
C PRO A 136 8.61 12.51 -3.30
N LEU A 137 7.81 11.71 -4.00
CA LEU A 137 7.68 11.81 -5.46
C LEU A 137 7.14 13.16 -5.93
N ALA A 138 6.14 13.74 -5.24
CA ALA A 138 5.64 15.06 -5.61
C ALA A 138 6.70 16.16 -5.47
N ALA A 139 7.52 16.12 -4.41
CA ALA A 139 8.62 17.06 -4.25
C ALA A 139 9.64 16.94 -5.39
N GLU A 140 9.90 15.72 -5.87
CA GLU A 140 10.75 15.46 -7.03
C GLU A 140 10.17 16.02 -8.35
N LEU A 141 8.85 15.88 -8.53
CA LEU A 141 8.13 16.44 -9.68
C LEU A 141 8.13 17.97 -9.64
N ARG A 142 7.83 18.56 -8.48
CA ARG A 142 7.82 20.02 -8.29
C ARG A 142 9.19 20.66 -8.55
N ARG A 143 10.28 20.02 -8.09
CA ARG A 143 11.66 20.51 -8.38
C ARG A 143 11.99 20.53 -9.86
N ARG A 144 11.29 19.74 -10.68
CA ARG A 144 11.44 19.68 -12.14
C ARG A 144 10.41 20.52 -12.90
N GLY A 145 9.67 21.39 -12.20
CA GLY A 145 8.74 22.34 -12.82
C GLY A 145 7.36 21.76 -13.14
N VAL A 146 7.00 20.57 -12.65
CA VAL A 146 5.67 20.00 -12.88
C VAL A 146 4.62 20.84 -12.15
N GLY A 147 3.73 21.49 -12.89
CA GLY A 147 2.65 22.35 -12.39
C GLY A 147 1.31 21.64 -12.19
N ASN A 148 1.17 20.42 -12.67
CA ASN A 148 -0.06 19.61 -12.59
C ASN A 148 -0.59 19.52 -11.14
N ARG A 149 -1.89 19.27 -10.96
CA ARG A 149 -2.45 18.92 -9.66
C ARG A 149 -1.97 17.53 -9.25
N ILE A 150 -1.46 17.41 -8.01
CA ILE A 150 -0.91 16.16 -7.48
C ILE A 150 -1.63 15.79 -6.19
N GLY A 151 -2.40 14.69 -6.22
CA GLY A 151 -2.95 14.04 -5.04
C GLY A 151 -2.05 12.93 -4.54
N TYR A 152 -2.10 12.67 -3.25
CA TYR A 152 -1.45 11.53 -2.59
C TYR A 152 -2.46 10.76 -1.76
N PHE A 153 -2.39 9.43 -1.78
CA PHE A 153 -3.17 8.60 -0.87
C PHE A 153 -2.26 7.65 -0.09
N HIS A 154 -2.34 7.72 1.23
CA HIS A 154 -1.60 6.88 2.14
C HIS A 154 -2.48 5.72 2.62
N HIS A 155 -2.11 4.48 2.31
CA HIS A 155 -2.96 3.32 2.51
C HIS A 155 -2.81 2.64 3.86
N ILE A 156 -1.73 2.92 4.59
CA ILE A 156 -1.39 2.34 5.88
C ILE A 156 -1.51 3.39 6.99
N PRO A 157 -1.47 3.04 8.28
CA PRO A 157 -1.52 4.03 9.34
C PRO A 157 -0.41 5.08 9.23
N TRP A 158 -0.71 6.31 9.64
CA TRP A 158 0.30 7.34 9.87
C TRP A 158 0.51 7.48 11.38
N PRO A 159 1.70 7.22 11.93
CA PRO A 159 1.93 7.27 13.36
C PRO A 159 2.06 8.73 13.87
N PRO A 160 1.87 8.98 15.19
CA PRO A 160 2.08 10.29 15.77
C PRO A 160 3.55 10.74 15.69
N ALA A 161 3.78 12.04 15.96
CA ALA A 161 5.08 12.67 15.79
C ALA A 161 6.21 11.99 16.59
N GLU A 162 5.91 11.51 17.78
CA GLU A 162 6.86 10.84 18.66
C GLU A 162 7.37 9.53 18.06
N VAL A 163 6.48 8.77 17.42
CA VAL A 163 6.83 7.51 16.75
C VAL A 163 7.49 7.77 15.40
N PHE A 164 6.92 8.69 14.59
CA PHE A 164 7.51 9.05 13.29
C PHE A 164 8.89 9.67 13.43
N GLY A 165 9.11 10.44 14.51
CA GLY A 165 10.36 11.10 14.85
C GLY A 165 11.51 10.14 15.19
N ALA A 166 11.24 8.86 15.45
CA ALA A 166 12.28 7.84 15.58
C ALA A 166 13.06 7.62 14.27
N LEU A 167 12.50 8.03 13.13
CA LEU A 167 13.16 7.98 11.84
C LEU A 167 14.26 9.05 11.75
N PRO A 168 15.54 8.74 11.47
CA PRO A 168 16.64 9.72 11.43
C PRO A 168 16.41 10.90 10.48
N PHE A 169 15.60 10.72 9.45
CA PHE A 169 15.29 11.73 8.42
C PHE A 169 13.81 12.16 8.45
N ALA A 170 13.15 12.03 9.61
CA ALA A 170 11.72 12.28 9.77
C ALA A 170 11.29 13.65 9.23
N SER A 171 11.93 14.74 9.65
CA SER A 171 11.59 16.10 9.23
C SER A 171 11.78 16.31 7.73
N THR A 172 12.86 15.78 7.15
CA THR A 172 13.12 15.86 5.71
C THR A 172 12.06 15.10 4.92
N LEU A 173 11.73 13.88 5.33
CA LEU A 173 10.70 13.08 4.64
C LEU A 173 9.31 13.70 4.82
N ALA A 174 8.94 14.11 6.04
CA ALA A 174 7.65 14.76 6.30
C ALA A 174 7.47 16.03 5.46
N SER A 175 8.51 16.88 5.34
CA SER A 175 8.44 18.11 4.56
C SER A 175 8.07 17.90 3.09
N THR A 176 8.37 16.72 2.52
CA THR A 176 8.05 16.40 1.14
C THR A 176 6.54 16.26 0.89
N VAL A 177 5.76 15.97 1.95
CA VAL A 177 4.30 15.87 1.89
C VAL A 177 3.66 17.21 1.52
N ALA A 178 4.27 18.33 1.88
CA ALA A 178 3.78 19.67 1.51
C ALA A 178 3.87 19.97 0.00
N ALA A 179 4.45 19.09 -0.80
CA ALA A 179 4.49 19.21 -2.25
C ALA A 179 3.21 18.74 -2.95
N TYR A 180 2.34 18.01 -2.24
CA TYR A 180 1.04 17.58 -2.71
C TYR A 180 -0.01 18.68 -2.57
N ASP A 181 -1.00 18.72 -3.46
CA ASP A 181 -2.15 19.62 -3.35
C ASP A 181 -3.22 19.04 -2.40
N LEU A 182 -3.39 17.70 -2.45
CA LEU A 182 -4.30 16.94 -1.61
C LEU A 182 -3.63 15.68 -1.08
N VAL A 183 -3.76 15.46 0.23
CA VAL A 183 -3.33 14.23 0.90
C VAL A 183 -4.53 13.53 1.50
N GLY A 184 -4.79 12.32 1.04
CA GLY A 184 -5.82 11.43 1.55
C GLY A 184 -5.24 10.37 2.47
N LEU A 185 -5.92 10.09 3.58
CA LEU A 185 -5.61 9.02 4.53
C LEU A 185 -6.86 8.19 4.82
N GLN A 186 -6.70 7.06 5.53
CA GLN A 186 -7.83 6.17 5.80
C GLN A 186 -8.73 6.68 6.93
N THR A 187 -8.16 7.28 7.98
CA THR A 187 -8.91 7.65 9.18
C THR A 187 -8.62 9.09 9.62
N GLN A 188 -9.51 9.63 10.45
CA GLN A 188 -9.30 10.94 11.07
C GLN A 188 -8.09 10.95 12.04
N THR A 189 -7.79 9.80 12.66
CA THR A 189 -6.61 9.64 13.51
C THR A 189 -5.34 9.78 12.68
N ASP A 190 -5.27 9.18 11.50
CA ASP A 190 -4.12 9.31 10.60
C ASP A 190 -3.96 10.77 10.13
N VAL A 191 -5.07 11.45 9.84
CA VAL A 191 -5.06 12.90 9.49
C VAL A 191 -4.47 13.73 10.64
N ALA A 192 -4.95 13.51 11.87
CA ALA A 192 -4.45 14.24 13.04
C ALA A 192 -2.96 13.96 13.28
N ASN A 193 -2.53 12.71 13.15
CA ASN A 193 -1.14 12.30 13.31
C ASN A 193 -0.23 12.93 12.26
N LEU A 194 -0.61 12.88 10.97
CA LEU A 194 0.17 13.53 9.90
C LEU A 194 0.28 15.04 10.13
N MET A 195 -0.83 15.70 10.44
CA MET A 195 -0.83 17.14 10.73
C MET A 195 0.08 17.45 11.92
N GLY A 196 -0.01 16.67 13.01
CA GLY A 196 0.87 16.80 14.18
C GLY A 196 2.35 16.64 13.83
N CYS A 197 2.69 15.66 12.99
CA CYS A 197 4.07 15.48 12.48
C CYS A 197 4.56 16.73 11.73
N LEU A 198 3.74 17.28 10.85
CA LEU A 198 4.13 18.45 10.04
C LEU A 198 4.24 19.73 10.88
N VAL A 199 3.40 19.88 11.90
CA VAL A 199 3.55 20.98 12.88
C VAL A 199 4.85 20.84 13.66
N ALA A 200 5.07 19.67 14.28
CA ALA A 200 6.22 19.45 15.16
C ALA A 200 7.57 19.49 14.42
N MET A 201 7.62 18.97 13.19
CA MET A 201 8.89 18.77 12.47
C MET A 201 9.16 19.78 11.37
N CYS A 202 8.11 20.43 10.84
CA CYS A 202 8.24 21.33 9.69
C CYS A 202 7.71 22.74 9.97
N GLY A 203 7.27 23.03 11.19
CA GLY A 203 6.70 24.34 11.56
C GLY A 203 5.44 24.68 10.76
N ALA A 204 4.63 23.67 10.43
CA ALA A 204 3.40 23.87 9.66
C ALA A 204 2.37 24.65 10.47
N SER A 205 1.59 25.50 9.81
CA SER A 205 0.36 26.10 10.35
C SER A 205 -0.87 25.40 9.79
N ILE A 206 -1.89 25.22 10.65
CA ILE A 206 -3.13 24.52 10.31
C ILE A 206 -4.29 25.50 10.33
N ASN A 207 -5.18 25.40 9.32
CA ASN A 207 -6.47 26.06 9.27
C ASN A 207 -7.51 25.07 8.73
N GLY A 208 -8.28 24.45 9.62
CA GLY A 208 -9.18 23.33 9.30
C GLY A 208 -8.45 22.15 8.66
N SER A 209 -8.85 21.73 7.48
CA SER A 209 -8.18 20.68 6.69
C SER A 209 -6.98 21.17 5.88
N ARG A 210 -6.67 22.47 5.91
CA ARG A 210 -5.57 23.08 5.17
C ARG A 210 -4.33 23.21 6.03
N LEU A 211 -3.22 22.77 5.50
CA LEU A 211 -1.91 22.83 6.14
C LEU A 211 -0.98 23.66 5.28
N ARG A 212 -0.21 24.56 5.91
CA ARG A 212 0.78 25.38 5.23
C ARG A 212 2.17 25.09 5.76
N VAL A 213 3.11 24.79 4.86
CA VAL A 213 4.55 24.71 5.13
C VAL A 213 5.26 25.69 4.22
N GLY A 214 5.84 26.74 4.78
CA GLY A 214 6.42 27.85 4.01
C GLY A 214 5.39 28.49 3.06
N ARG A 215 5.68 28.48 1.76
CA ARG A 215 4.77 29.04 0.74
C ARG A 215 3.76 28.03 0.18
N ARG A 216 3.88 26.75 0.53
CA ARG A 216 3.02 25.67 0.00
C ARG A 216 1.81 25.46 0.91
N GLN A 217 0.70 25.15 0.27
CA GLN A 217 -0.53 24.78 0.95
C GLN A 217 -0.99 23.40 0.45
N THR A 218 -1.30 22.53 1.39
CA THR A 218 -1.77 21.16 1.16
C THR A 218 -3.09 20.96 1.89
N GLN A 219 -4.08 20.36 1.23
CA GLN A 219 -5.28 19.88 1.90
C GLN A 219 -5.05 18.47 2.41
N VAL A 220 -5.41 18.20 3.68
CA VAL A 220 -5.28 16.86 4.29
C VAL A 220 -6.64 16.40 4.78
N GLN A 221 -7.08 15.21 4.37
CA GLN A 221 -8.43 14.74 4.64
C GLN A 221 -8.52 13.23 4.70
N ALA A 222 -9.47 12.69 5.49
CA ALA A 222 -9.74 11.25 5.52
C ALA A 222 -10.70 10.87 4.37
N PHE A 223 -10.34 9.80 3.67
CA PHE A 223 -11.13 9.16 2.62
C PHE A 223 -11.10 7.64 2.86
N PRO A 224 -11.91 7.11 3.78
CA PRO A 224 -11.93 5.67 4.06
C PRO A 224 -12.25 4.87 2.79
N ILE A 225 -11.38 3.91 2.45
CA ILE A 225 -11.65 3.03 1.33
C ILE A 225 -12.68 1.97 1.75
N GLY A 226 -13.68 1.75 0.89
CA GLY A 226 -14.69 0.72 1.09
C GLY A 226 -14.51 -0.45 0.12
N ILE A 227 -15.53 -1.30 0.08
CA ILE A 227 -15.67 -2.40 -0.89
C ILE A 227 -17.01 -2.27 -1.60
N ASP A 228 -17.10 -2.80 -2.83
CA ASP A 228 -18.40 -2.99 -3.49
C ASP A 228 -19.12 -4.19 -2.85
N VAL A 229 -19.98 -3.88 -1.87
CA VAL A 229 -20.72 -4.90 -1.09
C VAL A 229 -21.62 -5.72 -1.98
N GLU A 230 -22.26 -5.11 -3.00
CA GLU A 230 -23.20 -5.79 -3.87
C GLU A 230 -22.49 -6.74 -4.85
N ALA A 231 -21.37 -6.32 -5.43
CA ALA A 231 -20.54 -7.18 -6.26
C ALA A 231 -20.00 -8.37 -5.46
N PHE A 232 -19.55 -8.12 -4.22
CA PHE A 232 -19.06 -9.18 -3.33
C PHE A 232 -20.17 -10.17 -2.95
N ARG A 233 -21.39 -9.68 -2.65
CA ARG A 233 -22.56 -10.53 -2.37
C ARG A 233 -22.94 -11.41 -3.56
N LYS A 234 -22.95 -10.86 -4.77
CA LYS A 234 -23.22 -11.62 -6.01
C LYS A 234 -22.16 -12.72 -6.23
N LEU A 235 -20.89 -12.39 -6.04
CA LEU A 235 -19.78 -13.35 -6.16
C LEU A 235 -19.92 -14.49 -5.14
N ALA A 236 -20.20 -14.17 -3.88
CA ALA A 236 -20.40 -15.14 -2.82
C ALA A 236 -21.58 -16.08 -3.14
N ALA A 237 -22.73 -15.51 -3.56
CA ALA A 237 -23.90 -16.30 -3.94
C ALA A 237 -23.64 -17.22 -5.15
N ALA A 238 -22.90 -16.75 -6.14
CA ALA A 238 -22.49 -17.55 -7.30
C ALA A 238 -21.56 -18.71 -6.88
N SER A 239 -20.59 -18.45 -6.00
CA SER A 239 -19.67 -19.46 -5.49
C SER A 239 -20.37 -20.56 -4.68
N VAL A 240 -21.39 -20.19 -3.89
CA VAL A 240 -22.22 -21.16 -3.15
C VAL A 240 -23.02 -22.04 -4.12
N ARG A 241 -23.61 -21.45 -5.16
CA ARG A 241 -24.39 -22.21 -6.17
C ARG A 241 -23.51 -23.17 -6.99
N SER A 242 -22.33 -22.73 -7.38
CA SER A 242 -21.39 -23.56 -8.16
C SER A 242 -20.77 -24.70 -7.35
N ALA A 243 -20.89 -24.66 -6.02
CA ALA A 243 -20.38 -25.66 -5.08
C ALA A 243 -18.93 -26.08 -5.42
N THR A 244 -18.03 -25.12 -5.53
CA THR A 244 -16.62 -25.33 -5.91
C THR A 244 -15.94 -26.39 -5.04
N THR A 245 -14.97 -27.13 -5.59
CA THR A 245 -14.23 -28.18 -4.86
C THR A 245 -13.66 -27.72 -3.51
N PRO A 246 -13.01 -26.55 -3.39
CA PRO A 246 -12.53 -26.04 -2.09
C PRO A 246 -13.67 -25.84 -1.08
N LEU A 247 -14.82 -25.30 -1.52
CA LEU A 247 -15.97 -25.07 -0.63
C LEU A 247 -16.55 -26.39 -0.13
N LYS A 248 -16.66 -27.41 -1.01
CA LYS A 248 -17.12 -28.77 -0.62
C LYS A 248 -16.17 -29.40 0.40
N ALA A 249 -14.86 -29.37 0.15
CA ALA A 249 -13.85 -29.89 1.05
C ALA A 249 -13.89 -29.20 2.44
N THR A 250 -14.01 -27.88 2.46
CA THR A 250 -14.15 -27.10 3.70
C THR A 250 -15.41 -27.50 4.47
N ARG A 251 -16.56 -27.62 3.80
CA ARG A 251 -17.81 -28.05 4.43
C ARG A 251 -17.72 -29.47 4.98
N GLN A 252 -17.12 -30.40 4.25
CA GLN A 252 -16.91 -31.77 4.73
C GLN A 252 -16.00 -31.81 5.95
N SER A 253 -14.91 -31.07 5.94
CA SER A 253 -13.99 -30.96 7.10
C SER A 253 -14.64 -30.34 8.32
N LEU A 254 -15.51 -29.34 8.15
CA LEU A 254 -16.21 -28.68 9.24
C LEU A 254 -17.32 -29.53 9.86
N GLY A 255 -18.03 -30.31 9.06
CA GLY A 255 -19.26 -30.97 9.50
C GLY A 255 -20.27 -29.94 10.00
N GLU A 256 -20.81 -30.16 11.23
CA GLU A 256 -21.79 -29.26 11.87
C GLU A 256 -21.14 -28.16 12.72
N ARG A 257 -19.79 -28.04 12.72
CA ARG A 257 -19.09 -27.04 13.52
C ARG A 257 -19.37 -25.63 13.03
N LYS A 258 -19.49 -24.69 13.95
CA LYS A 258 -19.48 -23.27 13.67
C LYS A 258 -18.10 -22.86 13.11
N LEU A 259 -18.07 -22.04 12.08
CA LEU A 259 -16.85 -21.60 11.44
C LEU A 259 -16.49 -20.17 11.83
N VAL A 260 -15.28 -19.98 12.33
CA VAL A 260 -14.60 -18.69 12.42
C VAL A 260 -13.63 -18.60 11.25
N VAL A 261 -13.70 -17.51 10.47
CA VAL A 261 -12.86 -17.33 9.27
C VAL A 261 -11.96 -16.13 9.46
N GLY A 262 -10.66 -16.32 9.20
CA GLY A 262 -9.68 -15.25 9.04
C GLY A 262 -9.11 -15.28 7.61
N VAL A 263 -9.02 -14.12 6.97
CA VAL A 263 -8.43 -13.99 5.63
C VAL A 263 -7.50 -12.80 5.64
N ASP A 264 -6.20 -13.03 5.67
CA ASP A 264 -5.16 -12.00 5.64
C ASP A 264 -3.95 -12.53 4.90
N ARG A 265 -3.15 -11.63 4.31
CA ARG A 265 -1.81 -12.03 3.89
C ARG A 265 -0.99 -12.42 5.11
N LEU A 266 -0.04 -13.34 4.93
CA LEU A 266 0.92 -13.68 5.99
C LEU A 266 1.81 -12.46 6.25
N ASP A 267 1.47 -11.69 7.29
CA ASP A 267 2.08 -10.41 7.62
C ASP A 267 1.98 -10.21 9.15
N TYR A 268 3.09 -9.89 9.80
CA TYR A 268 3.13 -9.71 11.25
C TYR A 268 2.20 -8.58 11.75
N SER A 269 1.86 -7.62 10.90
CA SER A 269 0.91 -6.56 11.24
C SER A 269 -0.53 -7.05 11.36
N LYS A 270 -0.84 -8.28 10.92
CA LYS A 270 -2.18 -8.89 10.92
C LYS A 270 -2.50 -9.69 12.17
N GLY A 271 -1.51 -9.95 13.04
CA GLY A 271 -1.71 -10.65 14.30
C GLY A 271 -2.19 -12.09 14.12
N ILE A 272 -1.72 -12.80 13.10
CA ILE A 272 -2.18 -14.17 12.80
C ILE A 272 -1.79 -15.13 13.93
N VAL A 273 -0.55 -15.07 14.41
CA VAL A 273 -0.10 -15.91 15.54
C VAL A 273 -0.95 -15.66 16.77
N GLN A 274 -1.16 -14.38 17.13
CA GLN A 274 -1.99 -14.00 18.28
C GLN A 274 -3.45 -14.46 18.12
N ARG A 275 -3.97 -14.49 16.89
CA ARG A 275 -5.30 -15.02 16.59
C ARG A 275 -5.38 -16.53 16.84
N LEU A 276 -4.37 -17.29 16.42
CA LEU A 276 -4.27 -18.73 16.66
C LEU A 276 -4.15 -19.04 18.16
N GLU A 277 -3.29 -18.31 18.87
CA GLU A 277 -3.14 -18.40 20.32
C GLU A 277 -4.43 -18.08 21.08
N ALA A 278 -5.13 -17.00 20.66
CA ALA A 278 -6.42 -16.61 21.25
C ALA A 278 -7.48 -17.68 21.01
N PHE A 279 -7.53 -18.30 19.83
CA PHE A 279 -8.44 -19.39 19.55
C PHE A 279 -8.11 -20.63 20.39
N GLY A 280 -6.83 -20.97 20.55
CA GLY A 280 -6.38 -22.04 21.45
C GLY A 280 -6.74 -21.76 22.92
N HIS A 281 -6.59 -20.50 23.36
CA HIS A 281 -7.02 -20.09 24.71
C HIS A 281 -8.54 -20.24 24.88
N PHE A 282 -9.32 -19.78 23.91
CA PHE A 282 -10.79 -19.95 23.90
C PHE A 282 -11.18 -21.43 24.10
N LEU A 283 -10.59 -22.36 23.34
CA LEU A 283 -10.90 -23.79 23.49
C LEU A 283 -10.44 -24.40 24.83
N ARG A 284 -9.43 -23.81 25.49
CA ARG A 284 -9.03 -24.24 26.86
C ARG A 284 -10.01 -23.77 27.91
N THR A 285 -10.47 -22.52 27.81
CA THR A 285 -11.35 -21.89 28.79
C THR A 285 -12.82 -22.25 28.59
N HIS A 286 -13.20 -22.76 27.40
CA HIS A 286 -14.55 -23.22 27.06
C HIS A 286 -14.50 -24.64 26.50
N PRO A 287 -14.28 -25.65 27.33
CA PRO A 287 -14.14 -27.05 26.87
C PRO A 287 -15.38 -27.61 26.17
N ASP A 288 -16.57 -27.08 26.47
CA ASP A 288 -17.85 -27.40 25.84
C ASP A 288 -17.90 -26.99 24.36
N GLN A 289 -17.03 -26.07 23.92
CA GLN A 289 -16.92 -25.64 22.53
C GLN A 289 -15.97 -26.51 21.69
N ARG A 290 -15.20 -27.39 22.30
CA ARG A 290 -14.33 -28.33 21.58
C ARG A 290 -15.18 -29.25 20.71
N GLY A 291 -14.77 -29.35 19.42
CA GLY A 291 -15.53 -30.10 18.41
C GLY A 291 -16.79 -29.39 17.88
N ARG A 292 -17.17 -28.22 18.45
CA ARG A 292 -18.33 -27.43 18.02
C ARG A 292 -17.95 -26.19 17.20
N VAL A 293 -16.71 -25.73 17.31
CA VAL A 293 -16.18 -24.56 16.57
C VAL A 293 -14.89 -24.93 15.85
N GLY A 294 -14.73 -24.46 14.63
CA GLY A 294 -13.50 -24.58 13.86
C GLY A 294 -12.99 -23.22 13.40
N LEU A 295 -11.67 -23.04 13.34
CA LEU A 295 -11.02 -21.86 12.77
C LEU A 295 -10.44 -22.22 11.40
N LEU A 296 -10.77 -21.43 10.39
CA LEU A 296 -10.15 -21.47 9.07
C LEU A 296 -9.38 -20.16 8.86
N GLN A 297 -8.04 -20.21 8.86
CA GLN A 297 -7.20 -19.09 8.52
C GLN A 297 -6.66 -19.28 7.08
N ILE A 298 -6.96 -18.33 6.20
CA ILE A 298 -6.38 -18.26 4.87
C ILE A 298 -5.30 -17.16 4.91
N ALA A 299 -4.04 -17.56 4.72
CA ALA A 299 -2.88 -16.68 4.87
C ALA A 299 -1.91 -16.88 3.69
N PRO A 300 -2.20 -16.33 2.48
CA PRO A 300 -1.26 -16.44 1.37
C PRO A 300 0.07 -15.77 1.74
N PRO A 301 1.22 -16.39 1.37
CA PRO A 301 2.54 -15.83 1.61
C PRO A 301 2.68 -14.41 1.06
N SER A 302 3.43 -13.58 1.77
CA SER A 302 3.71 -12.20 1.38
C SER A 302 5.15 -11.85 1.76
N ARG A 303 5.87 -11.18 0.86
CA ARG A 303 7.22 -10.64 1.12
C ARG A 303 8.19 -11.67 1.70
N SER A 304 8.19 -12.90 1.18
CA SER A 304 9.05 -14.01 1.64
C SER A 304 10.55 -13.67 1.68
N ASP A 305 10.97 -12.64 0.94
CA ASP A 305 12.34 -12.14 0.91
C ASP A 305 12.73 -11.29 2.15
N VAL A 306 11.80 -11.03 3.06
CA VAL A 306 12.03 -10.27 4.30
C VAL A 306 12.08 -11.26 5.47
N PRO A 307 13.16 -11.31 6.28
CA PRO A 307 13.38 -12.35 7.31
C PRO A 307 12.23 -12.52 8.31
N GLU A 308 11.61 -11.43 8.74
CA GLU A 308 10.51 -11.43 9.71
C GLU A 308 9.26 -12.15 9.17
N TYR A 309 9.06 -12.13 7.85
CA TYR A 309 7.96 -12.85 7.21
C TYR A 309 8.26 -14.35 7.07
N ALA A 310 9.52 -14.70 6.83
CA ALA A 310 9.96 -16.10 6.80
C ALA A 310 9.87 -16.74 8.21
N GLU A 311 10.14 -15.98 9.28
CA GLU A 311 9.94 -16.44 10.65
C GLU A 311 8.47 -16.65 10.97
N LEU A 312 7.60 -15.73 10.55
CA LEU A 312 6.15 -15.83 10.73
C LEU A 312 5.59 -17.07 10.02
N ASP A 313 6.10 -17.41 8.83
CA ASP A 313 5.70 -18.61 8.08
C ASP A 313 6.05 -19.90 8.84
N ARG A 314 7.19 -19.92 9.55
CA ARG A 314 7.58 -21.06 10.39
C ARG A 314 6.74 -21.23 11.66
N GLN A 315 6.20 -20.11 12.17
CA GLN A 315 5.40 -20.10 13.41
C GLN A 315 3.90 -20.36 13.16
N SER A 316 3.44 -20.24 11.92
CA SER A 316 2.03 -20.39 11.53
C SER A 316 1.70 -21.80 11.08
#